data_81f5efaed857e1a48a32b200e5e3c49c
#
_entry.id   81f5efaed857e1a48a32b200e5e3c49c
#
_cell.length_a   1.000
_cell.length_b   1.000
_cell.length_c   1.000
_cell.angle_alpha   90.00
_cell.angle_beta   90.00
_cell.angle_gamma   90.00
#
_symmetry.space_group_name_H-M   'P 1'
#
loop_
_entity.id
_entity.type
_entity.pdbx_description
1 polymer ?
#
loop_
_entity_poly.entity_id
_entity_poly.type
_entity_poly.pdbx_seq_one_letter_code
_entity_poly.pdbx_strand_id
1 'polypeptide(L)'
;ALDWLNRITDDTFTFFGIEIELYKIDNSVPAPMFNIVSKPNDWTKQVKRSAASQPATDTKLLQQEYWQGLKDFLESAKSFVKMQNPLPQHWANIAIGRSYFHLSATVNSRDNSLNIWLNLTGERAKENYDKLREISYEISLKEVSKDLVWDRMEGRKMSAVMLKASGDFTDRGAWKDQFQWFKENLERFSNFFKPLVAKL
;
A
#
# COMPACT_ATOMS: atom_id res chain seq x y z
N ALA A 1 -36.00 11.45 -9.89
CA ALA A 1 -36.13 10.69 -11.14
C ALA A 1 -34.83 9.93 -11.49
N LEU A 2 -33.66 10.60 -11.51
CA LEU A 2 -32.37 9.96 -11.89
C LEU A 2 -31.95 8.85 -10.94
N ASP A 3 -32.11 9.02 -9.62
CA ASP A 3 -31.78 7.99 -8.62
C ASP A 3 -32.68 6.75 -8.77
N TRP A 4 -33.91 6.93 -9.22
CA TRP A 4 -34.81 5.83 -9.54
C TRP A 4 -34.33 5.10 -10.80
N LEU A 5 -33.92 5.82 -11.86
CA LEU A 5 -33.33 5.22 -13.07
C LEU A 5 -32.09 4.41 -12.75
N ASN A 6 -31.15 4.94 -11.94
CA ASN A 6 -29.96 4.22 -11.49
C ASN A 6 -30.26 2.97 -10.65
N ARG A 7 -31.49 2.84 -10.15
CA ARG A 7 -31.90 1.71 -9.32
C ARG A 7 -32.58 0.59 -10.11
N ILE A 8 -33.26 0.92 -11.22
CA ILE A 8 -34.02 -0.03 -12.02
C ILE A 8 -33.29 -0.49 -13.30
N THR A 9 -32.23 0.18 -13.70
CA THR A 9 -31.36 -0.24 -14.82
C THR A 9 -30.26 -1.14 -14.33
N ASP A 10 -29.81 -2.02 -15.22
CA ASP A 10 -28.64 -2.88 -14.96
C ASP A 10 -27.34 -2.06 -14.95
N ASP A 11 -26.22 -2.71 -14.60
CA ASP A 11 -24.90 -2.08 -14.47
C ASP A 11 -24.33 -1.54 -15.79
N THR A 12 -25.01 -1.76 -16.92
CA THR A 12 -24.61 -1.30 -18.24
C THR A 12 -24.97 0.18 -18.47
N PHE A 13 -25.98 0.69 -17.76
CA PHE A 13 -26.46 2.06 -17.90
C PHE A 13 -26.28 2.84 -16.59
N THR A 14 -25.72 4.03 -16.71
CA THR A 14 -25.47 4.94 -15.58
C THR A 14 -25.99 6.33 -15.90
N PHE A 15 -26.77 6.90 -15.01
CA PHE A 15 -27.39 8.22 -15.19
C PHE A 15 -26.76 9.22 -14.20
N PHE A 16 -26.32 10.35 -14.76
CA PHE A 16 -25.79 11.48 -13.99
C PHE A 16 -26.73 12.67 -14.13
N GLY A 17 -26.98 13.35 -13.02
CA GLY A 17 -27.58 14.67 -13.01
C GLY A 17 -26.50 15.71 -12.73
N ILE A 18 -26.31 16.64 -13.64
CA ILE A 18 -25.42 17.79 -13.48
C ILE A 18 -26.25 19.05 -13.60
N GLU A 19 -26.26 19.87 -12.56
CA GLU A 19 -26.82 21.20 -12.56
C GLU A 19 -25.72 22.18 -12.96
N ILE A 20 -26.05 23.09 -13.89
CA ILE A 20 -25.12 24.13 -14.33
C ILE A 20 -25.64 25.46 -13.79
N GLU A 21 -24.89 26.07 -12.91
CA GLU A 21 -25.14 27.40 -12.39
C GLU A 21 -24.16 28.40 -13.03
N LEU A 22 -24.69 29.58 -13.37
CA LEU A 22 -23.87 30.65 -13.90
C LEU A 22 -23.61 31.69 -12.80
N TYR A 23 -22.38 31.85 -12.43
CA TYR A 23 -21.96 32.86 -11.47
C TYR A 23 -21.35 34.06 -12.19
N LYS A 24 -21.76 35.25 -11.78
CA LYS A 24 -21.23 36.51 -12.26
C LYS A 24 -20.84 37.40 -11.08
N ILE A 25 -19.65 37.91 -11.08
CA ILE A 25 -19.18 38.88 -10.09
C ILE A 25 -19.10 40.23 -10.82
N ASP A 26 -19.89 41.20 -10.35
CA ASP A 26 -20.02 42.51 -10.92
C ASP A 26 -20.24 42.49 -12.45
N ASN A 27 -19.36 43.15 -13.22
CA ASN A 27 -19.39 43.18 -14.68
C ASN A 27 -18.53 42.13 -15.38
N SER A 28 -18.09 41.06 -14.64
CA SER A 28 -17.33 39.99 -15.25
C SER A 28 -18.15 39.13 -16.22
N VAL A 29 -17.47 38.36 -17.07
CA VAL A 29 -18.11 37.35 -17.88
C VAL A 29 -18.63 36.24 -16.93
N PRO A 30 -19.90 35.76 -17.11
CA PRO A 30 -20.41 34.66 -16.28
C PRO A 30 -19.54 33.40 -16.40
N ALA A 31 -19.21 32.79 -15.27
CA ALA A 31 -18.48 31.52 -15.20
C ALA A 31 -19.42 30.39 -14.83
N PRO A 32 -19.44 29.26 -15.56
CA PRO A 32 -20.26 28.10 -15.22
C PRO A 32 -19.66 27.34 -14.03
N MET A 33 -20.53 26.94 -13.12
CA MET A 33 -20.24 25.98 -12.05
C MET A 33 -21.09 24.73 -12.26
N PHE A 34 -20.47 23.56 -12.15
CA PHE A 34 -21.12 22.28 -12.36
C PHE A 34 -21.32 21.57 -11.01
N ASN A 35 -22.58 21.35 -10.63
CA ASN A 35 -22.93 20.63 -9.41
C ASN A 35 -23.48 19.26 -9.77
N ILE A 36 -22.92 18.18 -9.21
CA ILE A 36 -23.46 16.83 -9.40
C ILE A 36 -24.61 16.64 -8.44
N VAL A 37 -25.86 16.63 -8.96
CA VAL A 37 -27.09 16.52 -8.18
C VAL A 37 -27.61 15.08 -8.09
N SER A 38 -27.16 14.19 -8.96
CA SER A 38 -27.44 12.75 -8.89
C SER A 38 -26.28 11.95 -9.45
N LYS A 39 -25.91 10.86 -8.77
CA LYS A 39 -24.86 9.94 -9.18
C LYS A 39 -25.22 8.51 -8.79
N PRO A 40 -24.76 7.47 -9.52
CA PRO A 40 -24.97 6.08 -9.15
C PRO A 40 -24.41 5.78 -7.75
N ASN A 41 -25.07 4.87 -7.03
CA ASN A 41 -24.62 4.46 -5.68
C ASN A 41 -23.19 3.94 -5.64
N ASP A 42 -22.73 3.33 -6.74
CA ASP A 42 -21.37 2.78 -6.87
C ASP A 42 -20.38 3.70 -7.62
N TRP A 43 -20.75 4.96 -7.88
CA TRP A 43 -19.91 5.92 -8.59
C TRP A 43 -18.48 6.00 -8.06
N THR A 44 -18.32 6.06 -6.75
CA THR A 44 -16.98 6.11 -6.12
C THR A 44 -16.17 4.84 -6.39
N LYS A 45 -16.85 3.68 -6.50
CA LYS A 45 -16.21 2.41 -6.87
C LYS A 45 -15.87 2.36 -8.36
N GLN A 46 -16.76 2.90 -9.21
CA GLN A 46 -16.53 2.97 -10.65
C GLN A 46 -15.42 3.96 -11.01
N VAL A 47 -15.36 5.13 -10.39
CA VAL A 47 -14.24 6.08 -10.57
C VAL A 47 -12.92 5.46 -10.12
N LYS A 48 -12.89 4.73 -9.01
CA LYS A 48 -11.70 3.99 -8.59
C LYS A 48 -11.32 2.88 -9.58
N ARG A 49 -12.30 2.16 -10.14
CA ARG A 49 -12.06 1.15 -11.19
C ARG A 49 -11.58 1.80 -12.50
N SER A 50 -12.18 2.91 -12.92
CA SER A 50 -11.78 3.65 -14.13
C SER A 50 -10.41 4.32 -13.98
N ALA A 51 -10.08 4.81 -12.78
CA ALA A 51 -8.72 5.28 -12.46
C ALA A 51 -7.70 4.14 -12.43
N ALA A 52 -8.13 2.92 -12.05
CA ALA A 52 -7.32 1.71 -12.15
C ALA A 52 -7.20 1.18 -13.59
N SER A 53 -8.10 1.58 -14.50
CA SER A 53 -8.10 1.20 -15.92
C SER A 53 -7.38 2.22 -16.84
N GLN A 54 -6.76 3.28 -16.29
CA GLN A 54 -5.77 4.02 -17.06
C GLN A 54 -4.61 3.07 -17.40
N PRO A 55 -4.08 3.09 -18.64
CA PRO A 55 -2.94 2.25 -18.99
C PRO A 55 -1.84 2.49 -17.94
N ALA A 56 -1.42 1.41 -17.30
CA ALA A 56 -0.38 1.49 -16.29
C ALA A 56 0.85 2.11 -16.95
N THR A 57 1.46 3.11 -16.31
CA THR A 57 2.73 3.67 -16.80
C THR A 57 3.79 2.56 -16.82
N ASP A 58 4.80 2.68 -17.67
CA ASP A 58 5.89 1.71 -17.77
C ASP A 58 6.47 1.37 -16.39
N THR A 59 6.59 2.37 -15.52
CA THR A 59 7.03 2.17 -14.14
C THR A 59 6.07 1.29 -13.34
N LYS A 60 4.76 1.45 -13.48
CA LYS A 60 3.78 0.62 -12.77
C LYS A 60 3.78 -0.83 -13.27
N LEU A 61 3.93 -1.02 -14.58
CA LEU A 61 4.08 -2.37 -15.17
C LEU A 61 5.35 -3.04 -14.66
N LEU A 62 6.46 -2.30 -14.64
CA LEU A 62 7.72 -2.80 -14.10
C LEU A 62 7.62 -3.15 -12.61
N GLN A 63 6.91 -2.36 -11.81
CA GLN A 63 6.65 -2.69 -10.41
C GLN A 63 5.84 -3.98 -10.26
N GLN A 64 4.81 -4.17 -11.08
CA GLN A 64 4.03 -5.40 -11.05
C GLN A 64 4.87 -6.62 -11.44
N GLU A 65 5.70 -6.49 -12.47
CA GLU A 65 6.63 -7.54 -12.90
C GLU A 65 7.66 -7.85 -11.80
N TYR A 66 8.21 -6.82 -11.16
CA TYR A 66 9.13 -6.97 -10.04
C TYR A 66 8.52 -7.78 -8.89
N TRP A 67 7.29 -7.44 -8.48
CA TRP A 67 6.60 -8.17 -7.42
C TRP A 67 6.21 -9.59 -7.84
N GLN A 68 5.89 -9.82 -9.12
CA GLN A 68 5.67 -11.17 -9.63
C GLN A 68 6.97 -11.99 -9.55
N GLY A 69 8.09 -11.41 -9.97
CA GLY A 69 9.41 -12.05 -9.86
C GLY A 69 9.78 -12.39 -8.41
N LEU A 70 9.53 -11.47 -7.46
CA LEU A 70 9.76 -11.76 -6.04
C LEU A 70 8.86 -12.88 -5.53
N LYS A 71 7.57 -12.89 -5.91
CA LYS A 71 6.64 -13.96 -5.53
C LYS A 71 7.11 -15.31 -6.02
N ASP A 72 7.45 -15.41 -7.31
CA ASP A 72 7.95 -16.65 -7.95
C ASP A 72 9.25 -17.11 -7.29
N PHE A 73 10.15 -16.18 -6.95
CA PHE A 73 11.39 -16.46 -6.24
C PHE A 73 11.12 -17.05 -4.83
N LEU A 74 10.22 -16.43 -4.06
CA LEU A 74 9.84 -16.94 -2.74
C LEU A 74 9.22 -18.34 -2.81
N GLU A 75 8.38 -18.59 -3.81
CA GLU A 75 7.74 -19.91 -4.02
C GLU A 75 8.78 -20.97 -4.41
N SER A 76 9.69 -20.65 -5.35
CA SER A 76 10.77 -21.56 -5.79
C SER A 76 11.76 -21.88 -4.67
N ALA A 77 12.06 -20.90 -3.82
CA ALA A 77 12.91 -21.05 -2.65
C ALA A 77 12.19 -21.70 -1.44
N LYS A 78 10.93 -22.14 -1.62
CA LYS A 78 10.09 -22.72 -0.57
C LYS A 78 9.98 -21.86 0.70
N SER A 79 9.95 -20.54 0.52
CA SER A 79 9.77 -19.62 1.63
C SER A 79 8.39 -19.81 2.28
N PHE A 80 8.34 -19.70 3.60
CA PHE A 80 7.06 -19.67 4.32
C PHE A 80 6.35 -18.31 4.21
N VAL A 81 7.04 -17.27 3.75
CA VAL A 81 6.46 -15.95 3.46
C VAL A 81 5.56 -16.05 2.24
N LYS A 82 4.29 -15.65 2.38
CA LYS A 82 3.32 -15.68 1.28
C LYS A 82 2.94 -14.27 0.86
N MET A 83 3.14 -13.97 -0.40
CA MET A 83 2.72 -12.72 -1.00
C MET A 83 1.31 -12.83 -1.60
N GLN A 84 0.58 -11.73 -1.57
CA GLN A 84 -0.67 -11.58 -2.32
C GLN A 84 -0.38 -11.45 -3.83
N ASN A 85 -1.45 -11.40 -4.65
CA ASN A 85 -1.27 -11.17 -6.08
C ASN A 85 -0.62 -9.80 -6.33
N PRO A 86 0.45 -9.74 -7.14
CA PRO A 86 1.15 -8.51 -7.44
C PRO A 86 0.27 -7.47 -8.11
N LEU A 87 0.38 -6.24 -7.64
CA LEU A 87 -0.34 -5.08 -8.17
C LEU A 87 0.67 -4.08 -8.74
N PRO A 88 0.27 -3.22 -9.70
CA PRO A 88 1.13 -2.19 -10.30
C PRO A 88 1.35 -1.00 -9.34
N GLN A 89 2.06 -1.22 -8.27
CA GLN A 89 2.32 -0.27 -7.18
C GLN A 89 3.70 -0.50 -6.55
N HIS A 90 4.23 0.49 -5.85
CA HIS A 90 5.58 0.45 -5.29
C HIS A 90 5.70 -0.35 -3.97
N TRP A 91 4.64 -1.02 -3.53
CA TRP A 91 4.66 -1.87 -2.33
C TRP A 91 3.93 -3.19 -2.55
N ALA A 92 4.28 -4.20 -1.76
CA ALA A 92 3.57 -5.46 -1.63
C ALA A 92 3.37 -5.77 -0.14
N ASN A 93 2.14 -6.10 0.25
CA ASN A 93 1.82 -6.43 1.64
C ASN A 93 1.89 -7.93 1.90
N ILE A 94 2.37 -8.28 3.08
CA ILE A 94 2.51 -9.63 3.59
C ILE A 94 1.82 -9.72 4.94
N ALA A 95 0.92 -10.70 5.10
CA ALA A 95 0.23 -10.91 6.36
C ALA A 95 1.16 -11.45 7.44
N ILE A 96 1.06 -10.91 8.66
CA ILE A 96 1.80 -11.37 9.84
C ILE A 96 0.91 -12.10 10.86
N GLY A 97 -0.35 -12.38 10.48
CA GLY A 97 -1.27 -13.21 11.28
C GLY A 97 -2.10 -12.45 12.32
N ARG A 98 -2.12 -11.13 12.32
CA ARG A 98 -2.96 -10.30 13.20
C ARG A 98 -3.48 -9.07 12.47
N SER A 99 -4.74 -8.73 12.69
CA SER A 99 -5.36 -7.50 12.16
C SER A 99 -4.63 -6.26 12.68
N TYR A 100 -4.55 -5.23 11.86
CA TYR A 100 -3.84 -3.98 12.11
C TYR A 100 -2.30 -4.08 12.13
N PHE A 101 -1.75 -5.28 11.87
CA PHE A 101 -0.33 -5.50 11.68
C PHE A 101 -0.08 -6.17 10.33
N HIS A 102 0.88 -5.68 9.58
CA HIS A 102 1.32 -6.32 8.34
C HIS A 102 2.76 -5.94 8.02
N LEU A 103 3.45 -6.80 7.30
CA LEU A 103 4.71 -6.44 6.67
C LEU A 103 4.42 -5.83 5.31
N SER A 104 5.27 -4.89 4.89
CA SER A 104 5.28 -4.38 3.52
C SER A 104 6.70 -4.42 2.99
N ALA A 105 6.86 -4.99 1.80
CA ALA A 105 8.04 -4.79 0.97
C ALA A 105 7.79 -3.56 0.09
N THR A 106 8.73 -2.64 -0.01
CA THR A 106 8.60 -1.45 -0.85
C THR A 106 9.84 -1.21 -1.70
N VAL A 107 9.65 -0.64 -2.88
CA VAL A 107 10.73 -0.18 -3.76
C VAL A 107 10.57 1.30 -4.05
N ASN A 108 11.65 2.04 -4.11
CA ASN A 108 11.63 3.47 -4.39
C ASN A 108 12.70 3.82 -5.42
N SER A 109 12.27 4.28 -6.61
CA SER A 109 13.15 4.68 -7.70
C SER A 109 13.80 6.06 -7.51
N ARG A 110 13.30 6.88 -6.58
CA ARG A 110 13.87 8.23 -6.37
C ARG A 110 15.17 8.20 -5.59
N ASP A 111 15.29 7.28 -4.65
CA ASP A 111 16.45 7.10 -3.80
C ASP A 111 17.08 5.71 -3.92
N ASN A 112 16.66 4.94 -4.95
CA ASN A 112 17.14 3.59 -5.25
C ASN A 112 17.20 2.73 -4.00
N SER A 113 16.06 2.58 -3.33
CA SER A 113 15.98 1.82 -2.09
C SER A 113 14.94 0.72 -2.10
N LEU A 114 15.29 -0.33 -1.37
CA LEU A 114 14.44 -1.44 -0.97
C LEU A 114 14.13 -1.31 0.50
N ASN A 115 12.88 -1.49 0.90
CA ASN A 115 12.54 -1.37 2.30
C ASN A 115 11.59 -2.49 2.73
N ILE A 116 11.72 -2.91 3.99
CA ILE A 116 10.77 -3.76 4.69
C ILE A 116 10.21 -2.96 5.87
N TRP A 117 8.91 -3.00 6.02
CA TRP A 117 8.19 -2.29 7.08
C TRP A 117 7.34 -3.28 7.86
N LEU A 118 7.46 -3.31 9.17
CA LEU A 118 6.38 -3.79 10.02
C LEU A 118 5.49 -2.60 10.32
N ASN A 119 4.28 -2.61 9.79
CA ASN A 119 3.29 -1.56 9.98
C ASN A 119 2.35 -1.92 11.14
N LEU A 120 2.16 -0.97 12.05
CA LEU A 120 1.19 -0.99 13.11
C LEU A 120 0.15 0.10 12.78
N THR A 121 -1.11 -0.29 12.57
CA THR A 121 -2.17 0.60 12.09
C THR A 121 -3.37 0.60 13.03
N GLY A 122 -4.38 1.42 12.74
CA GLY A 122 -5.60 1.53 13.54
C GLY A 122 -5.45 2.42 14.76
N GLU A 123 -6.50 2.50 15.56
CA GLU A 123 -6.59 3.44 16.70
C GLU A 123 -5.55 3.16 17.80
N ARG A 124 -5.20 1.89 17.98
CA ARG A 124 -4.22 1.46 18.99
C ARG A 124 -2.78 1.35 18.46
N ALA A 125 -2.49 1.89 17.27
CA ALA A 125 -1.16 1.78 16.65
C ALA A 125 -0.04 2.28 17.57
N LYS A 126 -0.24 3.41 18.24
CA LYS A 126 0.75 4.02 19.14
C LYS A 126 0.97 3.19 20.41
N GLU A 127 -0.11 2.77 21.05
CA GLU A 127 -0.06 1.91 22.23
C GLU A 127 0.65 0.59 21.93
N ASN A 128 0.27 -0.05 20.82
CA ASN A 128 0.89 -1.30 20.41
C ASN A 128 2.38 -1.13 20.05
N TYR A 129 2.74 0.01 19.44
CA TYR A 129 4.14 0.33 19.14
C TYR A 129 4.96 0.48 20.44
N ASP A 130 4.44 1.26 21.41
CA ASP A 130 5.14 1.49 22.66
C ASP A 130 5.37 0.17 23.42
N LYS A 131 4.35 -0.70 23.49
CA LYS A 131 4.45 -2.04 24.09
C LYS A 131 5.45 -2.93 23.35
N LEU A 132 5.37 -2.96 22.00
CA LEU A 132 6.29 -3.77 21.19
C LEU A 132 7.73 -3.30 21.38
N ARG A 133 7.96 -2.00 21.38
CA ARG A 133 9.27 -1.41 21.56
C ARG A 133 9.86 -1.75 22.92
N GLU A 134 9.07 -1.62 24.00
CA GLU A 134 9.49 -1.94 25.36
C GLU A 134 10.04 -3.36 25.48
N ILE A 135 9.35 -4.36 24.89
CA ILE A 135 9.70 -5.77 25.05
C ILE A 135 10.72 -6.28 24.03
N SER A 136 10.98 -5.56 22.93
CA SER A 136 11.72 -6.13 21.82
C SER A 136 12.77 -5.23 21.16
N TYR A 137 12.90 -3.97 21.54
CA TYR A 137 13.80 -3.03 20.87
C TYR A 137 15.24 -3.55 20.80
N GLU A 138 15.87 -3.76 21.94
CA GLU A 138 17.27 -4.19 22.02
C GLU A 138 17.51 -5.57 21.39
N ILE A 139 16.56 -6.49 21.55
CA ILE A 139 16.65 -7.84 20.99
C ILE A 139 16.53 -7.77 19.46
N SER A 140 15.64 -6.93 18.95
CA SER A 140 15.44 -6.78 17.52
C SER A 140 16.68 -6.25 16.79
N LEU A 141 17.43 -5.34 17.42
CA LEU A 141 18.69 -4.83 16.88
C LEU A 141 19.76 -5.91 16.74
N LYS A 142 19.72 -6.94 17.59
CA LYS A 142 20.66 -8.08 17.56
C LYS A 142 20.19 -9.18 16.60
N GLU A 143 18.93 -9.55 16.66
CA GLU A 143 18.41 -10.74 15.97
C GLU A 143 17.87 -10.46 14.57
N VAL A 144 17.35 -9.24 14.32
CA VAL A 144 16.83 -8.85 13.03
C VAL A 144 17.86 -8.05 12.24
N SER A 145 18.18 -6.84 12.69
CA SER A 145 19.23 -5.99 12.12
C SER A 145 19.56 -4.83 13.04
N LYS A 146 20.87 -4.51 13.16
CA LYS A 146 21.34 -3.28 13.84
C LYS A 146 20.85 -1.98 13.18
N ASP A 147 20.47 -2.05 11.90
CA ASP A 147 20.05 -0.92 11.08
C ASP A 147 18.53 -0.72 11.10
N LEU A 148 17.82 -1.38 12.04
CA LEU A 148 16.38 -1.16 12.23
C LEU A 148 16.09 0.28 12.68
N VAL A 149 15.15 0.90 11.99
CA VAL A 149 14.59 2.20 12.36
C VAL A 149 13.21 1.99 13.00
N TRP A 150 13.10 2.36 14.27
CA TRP A 150 11.85 2.35 15.00
C TRP A 150 11.26 3.75 14.97
N ASP A 151 10.14 3.93 14.28
CA ASP A 151 9.47 5.23 14.11
C ASP A 151 8.02 5.17 14.63
N ARG A 152 7.75 5.93 15.67
CA ARG A 152 6.42 6.08 16.23
C ARG A 152 5.49 6.87 15.31
N MET A 153 6.05 7.64 14.35
CA MET A 153 5.33 8.44 13.36
C MET A 153 4.31 9.40 13.99
N GLU A 154 4.77 10.32 14.84
CA GLU A 154 3.89 11.31 15.44
C GLU A 154 3.09 12.08 14.39
N GLY A 155 1.82 12.33 14.64
CA GLY A 155 0.90 12.96 13.69
C GLY A 155 0.31 12.03 12.61
N ARG A 156 0.70 10.75 12.57
CA ARG A 156 0.09 9.73 11.69
C ARG A 156 -0.69 8.70 12.49
N LYS A 157 -1.74 8.10 11.88
CA LYS A 157 -2.52 7.00 12.47
C LYS A 157 -1.83 5.64 12.34
N MET A 158 -0.50 5.63 12.30
CA MET A 158 0.31 4.41 12.18
C MET A 158 1.67 4.60 12.85
N SER A 159 2.33 3.49 13.13
CA SER A 159 3.74 3.43 13.54
C SER A 159 4.44 2.32 12.79
N ALA A 160 5.76 2.32 12.73
CA ALA A 160 6.47 1.30 11.96
C ALA A 160 7.84 0.94 12.57
N VAL A 161 8.28 -0.28 12.23
CA VAL A 161 9.68 -0.71 12.34
C VAL A 161 10.17 -0.99 10.92
N MET A 162 11.28 -0.39 10.54
CA MET A 162 11.73 -0.36 9.15
C MET A 162 13.16 -0.87 9.02
N LEU A 163 13.43 -1.54 7.90
CA LEU A 163 14.78 -1.87 7.43
C LEU A 163 14.91 -1.37 6.00
N LYS A 164 16.00 -0.67 5.70
CA LYS A 164 16.31 -0.11 4.39
C LYS A 164 17.61 -0.69 3.84
N ALA A 165 17.65 -0.94 2.52
CA ALA A 165 18.85 -1.24 1.76
C ALA A 165 18.89 -0.43 0.46
N SER A 166 20.08 -0.23 -0.10
CA SER A 166 20.23 0.28 -1.46
C SER A 166 19.82 -0.79 -2.45
N GLY A 167 19.12 -0.39 -3.52
CA GLY A 167 18.76 -1.27 -4.62
C GLY A 167 17.87 -0.57 -5.62
N ASP A 168 18.26 -0.64 -6.89
CA ASP A 168 17.49 -0.11 -8.00
C ASP A 168 16.63 -1.23 -8.60
N PHE A 169 15.32 -1.18 -8.36
CA PHE A 169 14.39 -2.17 -8.91
C PHE A 169 14.22 -2.05 -10.44
N THR A 170 14.71 -0.97 -11.05
CA THR A 170 14.69 -0.82 -12.51
C THR A 170 15.82 -1.60 -13.19
N ASP A 171 16.87 -1.94 -12.44
CA ASP A 171 17.95 -2.82 -12.90
C ASP A 171 17.54 -4.30 -12.77
N ARG A 172 17.06 -4.87 -13.87
CA ARG A 172 16.65 -6.30 -13.92
C ARG A 172 17.80 -7.27 -13.61
N GLY A 173 19.04 -6.87 -13.89
CA GLY A 173 20.23 -7.69 -13.61
C GLY A 173 20.45 -7.91 -12.11
N ALA A 174 20.04 -6.94 -11.30
CA ALA A 174 20.17 -6.98 -9.85
C ALA A 174 18.98 -7.67 -9.12
N TRP A 175 17.90 -8.03 -9.82
CA TRP A 175 16.67 -8.55 -9.20
C TRP A 175 16.91 -9.80 -8.34
N LYS A 176 17.74 -10.73 -8.80
CA LYS A 176 18.02 -11.96 -8.05
C LYS A 176 18.58 -11.69 -6.67
N ASP A 177 19.54 -10.78 -6.56
CA ASP A 177 20.16 -10.42 -5.29
C ASP A 177 19.19 -9.61 -4.42
N GLN A 178 18.40 -8.73 -5.02
CA GLN A 178 17.36 -7.98 -4.34
C GLN A 178 16.26 -8.92 -3.78
N PHE A 179 15.84 -9.93 -4.55
CA PHE A 179 14.86 -10.93 -4.10
C PHE A 179 15.42 -11.80 -2.98
N GLN A 180 16.69 -12.15 -3.04
CA GLN A 180 17.36 -12.86 -1.95
C GLN A 180 17.36 -12.01 -0.67
N TRP A 181 17.70 -10.73 -0.78
CA TRP A 181 17.64 -9.79 0.34
C TRP A 181 16.22 -9.67 0.93
N PHE A 182 15.19 -9.54 0.09
CA PHE A 182 13.80 -9.51 0.56
C PHE A 182 13.42 -10.81 1.26
N LYS A 183 13.74 -11.96 0.67
CA LYS A 183 13.44 -13.26 1.27
C LYS A 183 14.03 -13.37 2.68
N GLU A 184 15.32 -13.17 2.81
CA GLU A 184 16.02 -13.32 4.09
C GLU A 184 15.47 -12.39 5.17
N ASN A 185 15.26 -11.14 4.82
CA ASN A 185 14.81 -10.15 5.79
C ASN A 185 13.29 -10.24 6.09
N LEU A 186 12.45 -10.59 5.13
CA LEU A 186 11.02 -10.87 5.38
C LEU A 186 10.83 -12.09 6.28
N GLU A 187 11.61 -13.16 6.05
CA GLU A 187 11.61 -14.34 6.91
C GLU A 187 12.08 -14.00 8.34
N ARG A 188 13.13 -13.19 8.46
CA ARG A 188 13.68 -12.74 9.75
C ARG A 188 12.66 -11.86 10.49
N PHE A 189 12.05 -10.88 9.82
CA PHE A 189 10.98 -10.07 10.38
C PHE A 189 9.79 -10.89 10.83
N SER A 190 9.34 -11.82 9.98
CA SER A 190 8.20 -12.68 10.30
C SER A 190 8.49 -13.58 11.50
N ASN A 191 9.64 -14.23 11.54
CA ASN A 191 10.02 -15.12 12.64
C ASN A 191 10.12 -14.37 13.96
N PHE A 192 10.69 -13.15 13.93
CA PHE A 192 10.89 -12.35 15.14
C PHE A 192 9.60 -11.68 15.61
N PHE A 193 8.90 -10.95 14.72
CA PHE A 193 7.79 -10.11 15.13
C PHE A 193 6.45 -10.84 15.22
N LYS A 194 6.20 -11.89 14.43
CA LYS A 194 4.91 -12.62 14.44
C LYS A 194 4.50 -13.13 15.83
N PRO A 195 5.37 -13.81 16.61
CA PRO A 195 5.00 -14.27 17.94
C PRO A 195 4.80 -13.11 18.93
N LEU A 196 5.48 -11.99 18.74
CA LEU A 196 5.36 -10.81 19.60
C LEU A 196 4.04 -10.08 19.35
N VAL A 197 3.73 -9.76 18.08
CA VAL A 197 2.49 -9.06 17.73
C VAL A 197 1.25 -9.90 18.07
N ALA A 198 1.33 -11.22 18.08
CA ALA A 198 0.23 -12.10 18.48
C ALA A 198 -0.19 -11.90 19.95
N LYS A 199 0.72 -11.39 20.80
CA LYS A 199 0.50 -11.19 22.24
C LYS A 199 0.05 -9.78 22.62
N LEU A 200 0.15 -8.80 21.71
CA LEU A 200 -0.25 -7.41 21.93
C LEU A 200 -1.78 -7.26 21.90
#